data_2e367210a13f20bcc3555975749c6273
#
_entry.id   2e367210a13f20bcc3555975749c6273
#
_cell.length_a   1.000
_cell.length_b   1.000
_cell.length_c   1.000
_cell.angle_alpha   90.00
_cell.angle_beta   90.00
_cell.angle_gamma   90.00
#
_symmetry.space_group_name_H-M   'P 1'
#
loop_
_entity.id
_entity.type
_entity.pdbx_description
1 polymer ?
#
loop_
_entity_poly.entity_id
_entity_poly.type
_entity_poly.pdbx_seq_one_letter_code
_entity_poly.pdbx_strand_id
1 'polypeptide(L)'
;MWMRIWAFLDWCFFGPASARAGLLGGSLRVLRYPYAVVRDLARGEINLRAMSLVYTTLLSLIPLLAFSFAVLKIFGGRRDLEPIVYEFFRPVGGAAATELTTRVLQFASHVSSGVVGSVGLALLAWTLLGTIKKVEDSFNFLWHVDQPRSLARRLAEYTSLLIAGPVLLVGFVGLSHAALASAPVQEMVHLPLLQRLRGTGISLAPYVMVTAFFTALYMMIPNTRVQWRAALIGALVGGVLWAAVGKMFTALVVYSTRLTMVYAGFAFVVAALLWTYFGWLILLAGAQLSFYVQNPTYLRLGLQQLRLSSVELEQLALRLMYFVGRTHVAGGRRWSVNRLATELGLPGIAVAQMAATLERAGLLIITDYDELVPARDIGGISVYQILDIARNYGSGHVAPRNLPIPPVDRLLAGVEDARRHRCGELTLRDLVDEAARPALQLTPRQSSSR
;
A
#
# COMPACT_ATOMS: atom_id res chain seq x y z
N MET A 1 -8.27 -21.53 -19.33
CA MET A 1 -6.92 -22.12 -19.19
C MET A 1 -6.12 -21.43 -18.07
N TRP A 2 -6.02 -20.12 -18.05
CA TRP A 2 -5.27 -19.35 -17.05
C TRP A 2 -5.74 -19.57 -15.59
N MET A 3 -7.04 -19.57 -15.34
CA MET A 3 -7.59 -19.83 -13.98
C MET A 3 -7.20 -21.20 -13.40
N ARG A 4 -7.08 -22.24 -14.24
CA ARG A 4 -6.64 -23.56 -13.79
C ARG A 4 -5.15 -23.60 -13.40
N ILE A 5 -4.32 -22.84 -14.13
CA ILE A 5 -2.88 -22.72 -13.83
C ILE A 5 -2.69 -22.03 -12.47
N TRP A 6 -3.40 -20.92 -12.23
CA TRP A 6 -3.32 -20.20 -10.96
C TRP A 6 -3.85 -21.03 -9.79
N ALA A 7 -4.95 -21.74 -9.96
CA ALA A 7 -5.48 -22.65 -8.94
C ALA A 7 -4.50 -23.79 -8.60
N PHE A 8 -3.82 -24.34 -9.59
CA PHE A 8 -2.79 -25.37 -9.38
C PHE A 8 -1.56 -24.80 -8.64
N LEU A 9 -1.09 -23.61 -9.04
CA LEU A 9 0.02 -22.94 -8.36
C LEU A 9 -0.34 -22.54 -6.92
N ASP A 10 -1.56 -22.01 -6.69
CA ASP A 10 -2.05 -21.73 -5.34
C ASP A 10 -2.10 -23.03 -4.48
N TRP A 11 -2.51 -24.15 -5.05
CA TRP A 11 -2.47 -25.45 -4.36
C TRP A 11 -1.05 -25.89 -4.03
N CYS A 12 -0.08 -25.70 -4.96
CA CYS A 12 1.32 -26.04 -4.73
C CYS A 12 1.96 -25.18 -3.63
N PHE A 13 1.70 -23.88 -3.62
CA PHE A 13 2.32 -22.95 -2.67
C PHE A 13 1.60 -22.90 -1.31
N PHE A 14 0.29 -23.07 -1.26
CA PHE A 14 -0.54 -22.91 -0.06
C PHE A 14 -1.29 -24.18 0.35
N GLY A 15 -1.18 -25.27 -0.39
CA GLY A 15 -1.81 -26.54 -0.09
C GLY A 15 -1.12 -27.32 1.04
N PRO A 16 -1.71 -28.47 1.47
CA PRO A 16 -1.23 -29.26 2.60
C PRO A 16 0.19 -29.82 2.40
N ALA A 17 0.64 -29.98 1.16
CA ALA A 17 2.01 -30.43 0.84
C ALA A 17 3.10 -29.42 1.30
N SER A 18 2.76 -28.15 1.41
CA SER A 18 3.67 -27.08 1.84
C SER A 18 3.88 -26.99 3.36
N ALA A 19 3.11 -27.76 4.14
CA ALA A 19 3.22 -27.83 5.60
C ALA A 19 4.29 -28.83 6.08
N ARG A 20 4.92 -29.61 5.16
CA ARG A 20 5.96 -30.57 5.53
C ARG A 20 7.22 -29.85 6.00
N ALA A 21 7.64 -30.14 7.23
CA ALA A 21 8.86 -29.64 7.83
C ALA A 21 10.09 -30.22 7.13
N GLY A 22 10.90 -29.38 6.49
CA GLY A 22 12.15 -29.73 5.83
C GLY A 22 12.77 -28.53 5.13
N LEU A 23 14.01 -28.65 4.63
CA LEU A 23 14.70 -27.61 3.87
C LEU A 23 13.89 -27.13 2.66
N LEU A 24 13.13 -28.04 2.00
CA LEU A 24 12.19 -27.74 0.92
C LEU A 24 11.01 -26.88 1.40
N GLY A 25 10.54 -27.07 2.63
CA GLY A 25 9.46 -26.24 3.20
C GLY A 25 9.91 -24.81 3.53
N GLY A 26 11.19 -24.60 3.85
CA GLY A 26 11.77 -23.28 4.08
C GLY A 26 11.88 -22.45 2.81
N SER A 27 12.41 -23.03 1.74
CA SER A 27 12.54 -22.36 0.44
C SER A 27 11.18 -22.05 -0.19
N LEU A 28 10.22 -22.96 -0.09
CA LEU A 28 8.82 -22.71 -0.55
C LEU A 28 8.14 -21.57 0.21
N ARG A 29 8.42 -21.39 1.50
CA ARG A 29 7.89 -20.23 2.27
C ARG A 29 8.39 -18.90 1.72
N VAL A 30 9.67 -18.81 1.37
CA VAL A 30 10.24 -17.57 0.80
C VAL A 30 9.70 -17.33 -0.61
N LEU A 31 9.54 -18.37 -1.43
CA LEU A 31 9.01 -18.25 -2.80
C LEU A 31 7.52 -17.85 -2.86
N ARG A 32 6.77 -17.99 -1.76
CA ARG A 32 5.38 -17.51 -1.68
C ARG A 32 5.24 -16.00 -1.86
N TYR A 33 6.22 -15.23 -1.40
CA TYR A 33 6.19 -13.77 -1.47
C TYR A 33 6.25 -13.25 -2.92
N PRO A 34 7.27 -13.57 -3.71
CA PRO A 34 7.31 -13.17 -5.11
C PRO A 34 6.17 -13.78 -5.92
N TYR A 35 5.77 -15.01 -5.64
CA TYR A 35 4.60 -15.62 -6.27
C TYR A 35 3.32 -14.80 -6.03
N ALA A 36 3.04 -14.38 -4.79
CA ALA A 36 1.87 -13.59 -4.46
C ALA A 36 1.88 -12.23 -5.18
N VAL A 37 3.04 -11.57 -5.26
CA VAL A 37 3.18 -10.30 -6.00
C VAL A 37 2.93 -10.51 -7.50
N VAL A 38 3.52 -11.54 -8.12
CA VAL A 38 3.31 -11.85 -9.55
C VAL A 38 1.85 -12.21 -9.83
N ARG A 39 1.21 -12.97 -8.95
CA ARG A 39 -0.21 -13.29 -9.04
C ARG A 39 -1.07 -12.04 -9.05
N ASP A 40 -0.81 -11.10 -8.15
CA ASP A 40 -1.61 -9.87 -8.03
C ASP A 40 -1.34 -8.90 -9.20
N LEU A 41 -0.10 -8.86 -9.70
CA LEU A 41 0.20 -8.18 -10.96
C LEU A 41 -0.58 -8.78 -12.13
N ALA A 42 -0.65 -10.11 -12.24
CA ALA A 42 -1.38 -10.80 -13.30
C ALA A 42 -2.90 -10.60 -13.21
N ARG A 43 -3.45 -10.33 -12.02
CA ARG A 43 -4.86 -9.96 -11.82
C ARG A 43 -5.21 -8.58 -12.35
N GLY A 44 -4.24 -7.73 -12.59
CA GLY A 44 -4.38 -6.46 -13.30
C GLY A 44 -4.67 -5.24 -12.42
N GLU A 45 -5.04 -5.37 -11.15
CA GLU A 45 -5.40 -4.24 -10.30
C GLU A 45 -4.22 -3.28 -10.06
N ILE A 46 -3.03 -3.84 -9.83
CA ILE A 46 -1.80 -3.04 -9.69
C ILE A 46 -1.44 -2.37 -11.02
N ASN A 47 -1.62 -3.07 -12.14
CA ASN A 47 -1.36 -2.56 -13.48
C ASN A 47 -2.25 -1.36 -13.81
N LEU A 48 -3.55 -1.43 -13.51
CA LEU A 48 -4.49 -0.33 -13.72
C LEU A 48 -4.10 0.91 -12.90
N ARG A 49 -3.65 0.72 -11.66
CA ARG A 49 -3.16 1.81 -10.82
C ARG A 49 -1.86 2.40 -11.36
N ALA A 50 -0.91 1.55 -11.79
CA ALA A 50 0.32 2.01 -12.43
C ALA A 50 0.01 2.85 -13.68
N MET A 51 -0.88 2.39 -14.57
CA MET A 51 -1.31 3.15 -15.75
C MET A 51 -1.95 4.50 -15.38
N SER A 52 -2.82 4.51 -14.37
CA SER A 52 -3.43 5.75 -13.86
C SER A 52 -2.39 6.74 -13.32
N LEU A 53 -1.35 6.24 -12.65
CA LEU A 53 -0.25 7.05 -12.15
C LEU A 53 0.65 7.58 -13.28
N VAL A 54 0.90 6.78 -14.32
CA VAL A 54 1.62 7.25 -15.53
C VAL A 54 0.92 8.46 -16.14
N TYR A 55 -0.38 8.33 -16.41
CA TYR A 55 -1.15 9.45 -16.97
C TYR A 55 -1.06 10.70 -16.10
N THR A 56 -1.24 10.55 -14.80
CA THR A 56 -1.20 11.67 -13.87
C THR A 56 0.19 12.28 -13.77
N THR A 57 1.26 11.46 -13.77
CA THR A 57 2.65 11.92 -13.75
C THR A 57 2.99 12.74 -14.99
N LEU A 58 2.59 12.27 -16.16
CA LEU A 58 2.83 13.01 -17.40
C LEU A 58 2.07 14.32 -17.44
N LEU A 59 0.82 14.33 -16.97
CA LEU A 59 0.02 15.56 -16.89
C LEU A 59 0.60 16.56 -15.90
N SER A 60 1.17 16.08 -14.77
CA SER A 60 1.77 16.91 -13.74
C SER A 60 3.22 17.30 -14.03
N LEU A 61 3.87 16.73 -15.05
CA LEU A 61 5.28 17.01 -15.34
C LEU A 61 5.52 18.48 -15.64
N ILE A 62 4.68 19.10 -16.48
CA ILE A 62 4.80 20.52 -16.85
C ILE A 62 4.58 21.42 -15.62
N PRO A 63 3.48 21.26 -14.86
CA PRO A 63 3.28 21.98 -13.60
C PRO A 63 4.43 21.78 -12.61
N LEU A 64 4.89 20.54 -12.42
CA LEU A 64 5.97 20.23 -11.48
C LEU A 64 7.29 20.92 -11.84
N LEU A 65 7.67 20.92 -13.12
CA LEU A 65 8.84 21.62 -13.60
C LEU A 65 8.70 23.13 -13.34
N ALA A 66 7.54 23.73 -13.69
CA ALA A 66 7.29 25.15 -13.45
C ALA A 66 7.40 25.52 -11.95
N PHE A 67 6.86 24.69 -11.07
CA PHE A 67 6.96 24.86 -9.61
C PHE A 67 8.41 24.72 -9.13
N SER A 68 9.11 23.67 -9.56
CA SER A 68 10.51 23.46 -9.20
C SER A 68 11.37 24.65 -9.57
N PHE A 69 11.15 25.24 -10.76
CA PHE A 69 11.84 26.46 -11.17
C PHE A 69 11.46 27.68 -10.34
N ALA A 70 10.18 27.84 -9.99
CA ALA A 70 9.75 28.94 -9.13
C ALA A 70 10.42 28.87 -7.75
N VAL A 71 10.50 27.68 -7.15
CA VAL A 71 11.18 27.44 -5.87
C VAL A 71 12.68 27.69 -5.99
N LEU A 72 13.34 27.12 -7.00
CA LEU A 72 14.78 27.32 -7.21
C LEU A 72 15.14 28.77 -7.49
N LYS A 73 14.24 29.53 -8.14
CA LYS A 73 14.43 30.97 -8.35
C LYS A 73 14.43 31.78 -7.04
N ILE A 74 13.70 31.33 -6.03
CA ILE A 74 13.68 31.95 -4.70
C ILE A 74 14.99 31.67 -3.96
N PHE A 75 15.57 30.49 -4.11
CA PHE A 75 16.77 30.04 -3.38
C PHE A 75 18.09 30.20 -4.16
N GLY A 76 18.05 30.33 -5.48
CA GLY A 76 19.23 30.42 -6.33
C GLY A 76 19.02 31.27 -7.58
N GLY A 77 20.06 31.93 -8.04
CA GLY A 77 20.00 32.75 -9.24
C GLY A 77 19.77 31.93 -10.52
N ARG A 78 19.26 32.61 -11.56
CA ARG A 78 18.92 31.99 -12.87
C ARG A 78 20.09 31.24 -13.54
N ARG A 79 21.35 31.58 -13.19
CA ARG A 79 22.57 30.94 -13.74
C ARG A 79 22.81 29.52 -13.21
N ASP A 80 22.28 29.18 -12.04
CA ASP A 80 22.57 27.90 -11.40
C ASP A 80 21.60 26.79 -11.85
N LEU A 81 20.52 27.15 -12.55
CA LEU A 81 19.48 26.24 -12.99
C LEU A 81 19.75 25.56 -14.34
N GLU A 82 20.45 26.28 -15.23
CA GLU A 82 20.74 25.81 -16.58
C GLU A 82 21.51 24.47 -16.58
N PRO A 83 22.59 24.30 -15.78
CA PRO A 83 23.31 23.04 -15.71
C PRO A 83 22.45 21.89 -15.20
N ILE A 84 21.58 22.12 -14.21
CA ILE A 84 20.73 21.10 -13.60
C ILE A 84 19.70 20.60 -14.61
N VAL A 85 19.07 21.53 -15.34
CA VAL A 85 18.08 21.19 -16.37
C VAL A 85 18.74 20.51 -17.55
N TYR A 86 19.92 20.96 -17.95
CA TYR A 86 20.70 20.33 -19.01
C TYR A 86 21.10 18.90 -18.66
N GLU A 87 21.61 18.65 -17.45
CA GLU A 87 21.96 17.31 -16.99
C GLU A 87 20.73 16.38 -16.94
N PHE A 88 19.55 16.91 -16.58
CA PHE A 88 18.31 16.14 -16.61
C PHE A 88 17.95 15.71 -18.04
N PHE A 89 18.13 16.57 -19.04
CA PHE A 89 17.84 16.25 -20.44
C PHE A 89 19.03 15.63 -21.21
N ARG A 90 20.21 15.57 -20.62
CA ARG A 90 21.42 15.02 -21.26
C ARG A 90 21.25 13.65 -21.89
N PRO A 91 20.47 12.70 -21.32
CA PRO A 91 20.23 11.39 -21.95
C PRO A 91 19.50 11.47 -23.31
N VAL A 92 18.82 12.57 -23.60
CA VAL A 92 18.08 12.77 -24.88
C VAL A 92 19.00 13.10 -26.05
N GLY A 93 20.24 13.50 -25.76
CA GLY A 93 21.25 13.89 -26.76
C GLY A 93 21.56 15.39 -26.77
N GLY A 94 22.83 15.74 -27.04
CA GLY A 94 23.38 17.08 -26.79
C GLY A 94 22.57 18.24 -27.41
N ALA A 95 22.21 18.19 -28.69
CA ALA A 95 21.45 19.26 -29.35
C ALA A 95 20.00 19.35 -28.84
N ALA A 96 19.32 18.22 -28.69
CA ALA A 96 17.95 18.15 -28.18
C ALA A 96 17.89 18.55 -26.69
N ALA A 97 18.89 18.17 -25.90
CA ALA A 97 18.99 18.55 -24.49
C ALA A 97 19.13 20.07 -24.34
N THR A 98 19.95 20.73 -25.16
CA THR A 98 20.11 22.18 -25.15
C THR A 98 18.81 22.89 -25.55
N GLU A 99 18.14 22.44 -26.59
CA GLU A 99 16.87 23.02 -27.04
C GLU A 99 15.76 22.84 -25.96
N LEU A 100 15.62 21.66 -25.39
CA LEU A 100 14.66 21.41 -24.31
C LEU A 100 14.97 22.26 -23.08
N THR A 101 16.24 22.37 -22.70
CA THR A 101 16.69 23.23 -21.61
C THR A 101 16.29 24.68 -21.84
N THR A 102 16.57 25.23 -23.03
CA THR A 102 16.22 26.57 -23.39
C THR A 102 14.71 26.81 -23.37
N ARG A 103 13.91 25.91 -23.94
CA ARG A 103 12.44 26.01 -23.94
C ARG A 103 11.86 25.95 -22.54
N VAL A 104 12.38 25.08 -21.70
CA VAL A 104 11.94 24.95 -20.29
C VAL A 104 12.29 26.20 -19.50
N LEU A 105 13.50 26.76 -19.65
CA LEU A 105 13.90 27.99 -18.99
C LEU A 105 13.12 29.22 -19.50
N GLN A 106 12.79 29.26 -20.78
CA GLN A 106 11.91 30.31 -21.35
C GLN A 106 10.49 30.18 -20.77
N PHE A 107 9.90 28.98 -20.73
CA PHE A 107 8.60 28.78 -20.12
C PHE A 107 8.59 29.22 -18.65
N ALA A 108 9.60 28.84 -17.88
CA ALA A 108 9.75 29.23 -16.48
C ALA A 108 9.87 30.76 -16.31
N SER A 109 10.47 31.46 -17.26
CA SER A 109 10.58 32.94 -17.22
C SER A 109 9.24 33.64 -17.47
N HIS A 110 8.35 33.03 -18.25
CA HIS A 110 7.01 33.60 -18.55
C HIS A 110 6.01 33.39 -17.41
N VAL A 111 6.17 32.34 -16.58
CA VAL A 111 5.29 32.07 -15.44
C VAL A 111 5.40 33.15 -14.34
N SER A 112 6.40 34.00 -14.36
CA SER A 112 6.64 35.00 -13.32
C SER A 112 5.92 36.35 -13.50
N SER A 113 5.07 36.51 -14.51
CA SER A 113 4.49 37.83 -14.85
C SER A 113 2.97 37.88 -14.56
N GLY A 114 2.60 38.48 -13.43
CA GLY A 114 1.24 38.97 -13.18
C GLY A 114 0.14 37.95 -12.90
N VAL A 115 -1.10 38.29 -13.25
CA VAL A 115 -2.34 37.52 -13.01
C VAL A 115 -2.27 36.10 -13.62
N VAL A 116 -1.60 35.93 -14.77
CA VAL A 116 -1.37 34.65 -15.40
C VAL A 116 -0.52 33.73 -14.51
N GLY A 117 0.42 34.30 -13.77
CA GLY A 117 1.23 33.54 -12.81
C GLY A 117 0.44 33.01 -11.61
N SER A 118 -0.50 33.78 -11.07
CA SER A 118 -1.30 33.37 -9.91
C SER A 118 -2.33 32.28 -10.26
N VAL A 119 -3.02 32.40 -11.38
CA VAL A 119 -3.95 31.36 -11.88
C VAL A 119 -3.16 30.10 -12.28
N GLY A 120 -2.03 30.26 -12.95
CA GLY A 120 -1.13 29.16 -13.28
C GLY A 120 -0.62 28.44 -12.03
N LEU A 121 -0.22 29.17 -11.00
CA LEU A 121 0.23 28.61 -9.73
C LEU A 121 -0.90 27.85 -8.99
N ALA A 122 -2.12 28.39 -8.98
CA ALA A 122 -3.28 27.74 -8.40
C ALA A 122 -3.64 26.42 -9.13
N LEU A 123 -3.63 26.43 -10.47
CA LEU A 123 -3.86 25.25 -11.29
C LEU A 123 -2.77 24.19 -11.07
N LEU A 124 -1.54 24.64 -10.95
CA LEU A 124 -0.37 23.82 -10.66
C LEU A 124 -0.49 23.15 -9.27
N ALA A 125 -0.82 23.93 -8.24
CA ALA A 125 -1.05 23.40 -6.91
C ALA A 125 -2.19 22.37 -6.91
N TRP A 126 -3.29 22.65 -7.60
CA TRP A 126 -4.42 21.74 -7.76
C TRP A 126 -4.01 20.42 -8.43
N THR A 127 -3.25 20.50 -9.52
CA THR A 127 -2.78 19.31 -10.26
C THR A 127 -1.81 18.47 -9.42
N LEU A 128 -0.89 19.11 -8.69
CA LEU A 128 0.03 18.44 -7.78
C LEU A 128 -0.71 17.73 -6.66
N LEU A 129 -1.67 18.40 -6.01
CA LEU A 129 -2.48 17.80 -4.96
C LEU A 129 -3.27 16.60 -5.47
N GLY A 130 -3.82 16.69 -6.68
CA GLY A 130 -4.50 15.59 -7.35
C GLY A 130 -3.58 14.40 -7.61
N THR A 131 -2.35 14.65 -8.03
CA THR A 131 -1.33 13.61 -8.27
C THR A 131 -0.93 12.93 -6.97
N ILE A 132 -0.62 13.70 -5.93
CA ILE A 132 -0.26 13.21 -4.61
C ILE A 132 -1.39 12.34 -4.04
N LYS A 133 -2.65 12.82 -4.16
CA LYS A 133 -3.82 12.04 -3.74
C LYS A 133 -3.89 10.68 -4.45
N LYS A 134 -3.71 10.64 -5.77
CA LYS A 134 -3.73 9.38 -6.53
C LYS A 134 -2.61 8.42 -6.11
N VAL A 135 -1.42 8.94 -5.83
CA VAL A 135 -0.30 8.14 -5.30
C VAL A 135 -0.69 7.56 -3.94
N GLU A 136 -1.16 8.39 -3.02
CA GLU A 136 -1.61 7.95 -1.69
C GLU A 136 -2.73 6.91 -1.78
N ASP A 137 -3.76 7.15 -2.61
CA ASP A 137 -4.88 6.21 -2.82
C ASP A 137 -4.38 4.86 -3.37
N SER A 138 -3.35 4.86 -4.22
CA SER A 138 -2.75 3.64 -4.74
C SER A 138 -2.01 2.85 -3.66
N PHE A 139 -1.26 3.53 -2.80
CA PHE A 139 -0.57 2.89 -1.68
C PHE A 139 -1.54 2.44 -0.60
N ASN A 140 -2.52 3.26 -0.23
CA ASN A 140 -3.54 2.89 0.75
C ASN A 140 -4.34 1.66 0.31
N PHE A 141 -4.62 1.54 -0.99
CA PHE A 141 -5.22 0.33 -1.54
C PHE A 141 -4.37 -0.92 -1.32
N LEU A 142 -3.05 -0.86 -1.59
CA LEU A 142 -2.14 -1.98 -1.37
C LEU A 142 -2.05 -2.36 0.12
N TRP A 143 -2.19 -1.37 1.00
CA TRP A 143 -2.14 -1.54 2.45
C TRP A 143 -3.52 -1.78 3.08
N HIS A 144 -4.59 -1.90 2.28
CA HIS A 144 -5.97 -2.12 2.71
C HIS A 144 -6.44 -1.06 3.72
N VAL A 145 -6.06 0.20 3.50
CA VAL A 145 -6.45 1.34 4.33
C VAL A 145 -7.65 2.05 3.69
N ASP A 146 -8.80 1.98 4.34
CA ASP A 146 -10.05 2.54 3.81
C ASP A 146 -10.22 4.04 4.14
N GLN A 147 -9.52 4.54 5.17
CA GLN A 147 -9.67 5.93 5.60
C GLN A 147 -8.57 6.83 5.02
N PRO A 148 -8.92 7.80 4.17
CA PRO A 148 -7.97 8.78 3.68
C PRO A 148 -7.57 9.77 4.80
N ARG A 149 -6.35 10.31 4.72
CA ARG A 149 -5.91 11.41 5.60
C ARG A 149 -6.76 12.66 5.39
N SER A 150 -6.89 13.50 6.43
CA SER A 150 -7.51 14.81 6.29
C SER A 150 -6.72 15.70 5.32
N LEU A 151 -7.42 16.55 4.56
CA LEU A 151 -6.79 17.44 3.57
C LEU A 151 -5.73 18.35 4.19
N ALA A 152 -5.98 18.86 5.41
CA ALA A 152 -5.03 19.73 6.11
C ALA A 152 -3.72 19.02 6.42
N ARG A 153 -3.77 17.77 6.89
CA ARG A 153 -2.59 16.97 7.18
C ARG A 153 -1.82 16.61 5.91
N ARG A 154 -2.54 16.28 4.81
CA ARG A 154 -1.93 16.06 3.49
C ARG A 154 -1.15 17.27 3.02
N LEU A 155 -1.77 18.45 3.08
CA LEU A 155 -1.13 19.72 2.68
C LEU A 155 0.16 19.94 3.47
N ALA A 156 0.13 19.81 4.80
CA ALA A 156 1.30 20.03 5.65
C ALA A 156 2.43 19.02 5.36
N GLU A 157 2.13 17.73 5.31
CA GLU A 157 3.14 16.67 5.13
C GLU A 157 3.74 16.69 3.72
N TYR A 158 2.92 16.88 2.67
CA TYR A 158 3.41 16.85 1.30
C TYR A 158 4.03 18.16 0.84
N THR A 159 3.57 19.30 1.34
CA THR A 159 4.25 20.58 1.06
C THR A 159 5.64 20.59 1.68
N SER A 160 5.79 20.08 2.91
CA SER A 160 7.11 19.97 3.52
C SER A 160 8.04 19.01 2.73
N LEU A 161 7.53 17.88 2.24
CA LEU A 161 8.29 16.95 1.40
C LEU A 161 8.65 17.55 0.04
N LEU A 162 7.73 18.31 -0.56
CA LEU A 162 7.94 18.97 -1.85
C LEU A 162 9.00 20.07 -1.80
N ILE A 163 9.07 20.77 -0.67
CA ILE A 163 10.08 21.82 -0.44
C ILE A 163 11.40 21.18 0.03
N ALA A 164 11.34 20.28 1.01
CA ALA A 164 12.53 19.66 1.59
C ALA A 164 13.21 18.68 0.61
N GLY A 165 12.44 17.98 -0.23
CA GLY A 165 12.97 16.96 -1.15
C GLY A 165 14.06 17.49 -2.08
N PRO A 166 13.80 18.53 -2.90
CA PRO A 166 14.81 19.13 -3.77
C PRO A 166 16.00 19.72 -2.99
N VAL A 167 15.74 20.38 -1.85
CA VAL A 167 16.79 20.98 -1.00
C VAL A 167 17.70 19.91 -0.42
N LEU A 168 17.13 18.81 0.08
CA LEU A 168 17.89 17.68 0.61
C LEU A 168 18.68 16.97 -0.50
N LEU A 169 18.11 16.84 -1.69
CA LEU A 169 18.77 16.19 -2.82
C LEU A 169 19.97 17.03 -3.29
N VAL A 170 19.80 18.32 -3.48
CA VAL A 170 20.91 19.24 -3.85
C VAL A 170 21.94 19.31 -2.73
N GLY A 171 21.51 19.41 -1.47
CA GLY A 171 22.40 19.39 -0.29
C GLY A 171 23.20 18.08 -0.20
N PHE A 172 22.55 16.94 -0.42
CA PHE A 172 23.22 15.63 -0.40
C PHE A 172 24.24 15.49 -1.54
N VAL A 173 23.86 15.87 -2.77
CA VAL A 173 24.78 15.85 -3.91
C VAL A 173 25.96 16.80 -3.68
N GLY A 174 25.69 18.02 -3.24
CA GLY A 174 26.73 19.00 -2.91
C GLY A 174 27.68 18.53 -1.80
N LEU A 175 27.11 17.98 -0.72
CA LEU A 175 27.89 17.47 0.41
C LEU A 175 28.72 16.23 0.03
N SER A 176 28.17 15.34 -0.80
CA SER A 176 28.89 14.16 -1.30
C SER A 176 30.06 14.56 -2.21
N HIS A 177 29.89 15.55 -3.08
CA HIS A 177 30.97 16.12 -3.89
C HIS A 177 32.04 16.79 -3.04
N ALA A 178 31.64 17.61 -2.06
CA ALA A 178 32.57 18.28 -1.14
C ALA A 178 33.35 17.28 -0.27
N ALA A 179 32.68 16.23 0.23
CA ALA A 179 33.32 15.20 1.00
C ALA A 179 34.35 14.40 0.16
N LEU A 180 34.01 14.05 -1.08
CA LEU A 180 34.91 13.34 -2.00
C LEU A 180 36.08 14.23 -2.48
N ALA A 181 35.93 15.54 -2.48
CA ALA A 181 36.97 16.52 -2.83
C ALA A 181 37.89 16.88 -1.64
N SER A 182 37.52 16.51 -0.42
CA SER A 182 38.29 16.86 0.79
C SER A 182 39.65 16.12 0.85
N ALA A 183 40.73 16.84 1.22
CA ALA A 183 42.08 16.32 1.30
C ALA A 183 42.22 15.05 2.16
N PRO A 184 41.62 14.94 3.39
CA PRO A 184 41.75 13.74 4.21
C PRO A 184 41.10 12.52 3.58
N VAL A 185 40.05 12.66 2.77
CA VAL A 185 39.42 11.55 2.05
C VAL A 185 40.28 11.12 0.85
N GLN A 186 40.94 12.08 0.19
CA GLN A 186 41.85 11.77 -0.90
C GLN A 186 43.11 11.03 -0.42
N GLU A 187 43.69 11.39 0.71
CA GLU A 187 44.83 10.68 1.30
C GLU A 187 44.46 9.26 1.74
N MET A 188 43.29 9.04 2.36
CA MET A 188 42.80 7.70 2.73
C MET A 188 42.59 6.80 1.50
N VAL A 189 42.28 7.38 0.35
CA VAL A 189 41.98 6.62 -0.90
C VAL A 189 43.21 6.02 -1.54
N HIS A 190 44.43 6.39 -1.16
CA HIS A 190 45.64 5.78 -1.69
C HIS A 190 45.94 4.38 -1.16
N LEU A 191 45.22 3.91 -0.13
CA LEU A 191 45.33 2.52 0.34
C LEU A 191 44.64 1.56 -0.65
N PRO A 192 45.32 0.49 -1.12
CA PRO A 192 44.79 -0.41 -2.17
C PRO A 192 43.50 -1.13 -1.80
N LEU A 193 43.28 -1.35 -0.51
CA LEU A 193 42.00 -1.89 0.01
C LEU A 193 40.84 -0.91 -0.15
N LEU A 194 41.10 0.38 0.13
CA LEU A 194 40.11 1.44 0.04
C LEU A 194 39.82 1.86 -1.42
N GLN A 195 40.81 1.69 -2.33
CA GLN A 195 40.57 1.86 -3.77
C GLN A 195 39.58 0.81 -4.31
N ARG A 196 39.67 -0.44 -3.88
CA ARG A 196 38.70 -1.50 -4.22
C ARG A 196 37.32 -1.20 -3.60
N LEU A 197 37.27 -0.80 -2.35
CA LEU A 197 36.04 -0.42 -1.65
C LEU A 197 35.40 0.84 -2.27
N ARG A 198 36.21 1.81 -2.71
CA ARG A 198 35.71 3.00 -3.44
C ARG A 198 35.08 2.62 -4.77
N GLY A 199 35.74 1.80 -5.58
CA GLY A 199 35.19 1.34 -6.85
C GLY A 199 33.86 0.61 -6.68
N THR A 200 33.78 -0.30 -5.70
CA THR A 200 32.57 -1.04 -5.38
C THR A 200 31.53 -0.14 -4.69
N GLY A 201 31.95 0.74 -3.77
CA GLY A 201 31.07 1.65 -3.05
C GLY A 201 30.42 2.70 -3.96
N ILE A 202 31.19 3.30 -4.87
CA ILE A 202 30.65 4.26 -5.85
C ILE A 202 29.69 3.58 -6.82
N SER A 203 29.97 2.36 -7.26
CA SER A 203 29.07 1.61 -8.14
C SER A 203 27.80 1.14 -7.44
N LEU A 204 27.80 0.94 -6.12
CA LEU A 204 26.63 0.56 -5.33
C LEU A 204 25.82 1.76 -4.81
N ALA A 205 26.43 2.95 -4.72
CA ALA A 205 25.79 4.15 -4.18
C ALA A 205 24.41 4.47 -4.82
N PRO A 206 24.23 4.43 -6.15
CA PRO A 206 22.92 4.67 -6.77
C PRO A 206 21.87 3.65 -6.32
N TYR A 207 22.25 2.39 -6.14
CA TYR A 207 21.31 1.34 -5.72
C TYR A 207 20.90 1.50 -4.26
N VAL A 208 21.84 1.86 -3.40
CA VAL A 208 21.57 2.18 -1.99
C VAL A 208 20.65 3.39 -1.89
N MET A 209 20.89 4.43 -2.70
CA MET A 209 20.07 5.63 -2.73
C MET A 209 18.63 5.33 -3.19
N VAL A 210 18.45 4.57 -4.26
CA VAL A 210 17.12 4.15 -4.74
C VAL A 210 16.41 3.30 -3.67
N THR A 211 17.12 2.36 -3.04
CA THR A 211 16.56 1.52 -1.97
C THR A 211 16.16 2.37 -0.76
N ALA A 212 16.99 3.32 -0.33
CA ALA A 212 16.68 4.23 0.76
C ALA A 212 15.44 5.10 0.43
N PHE A 213 15.38 5.63 -0.79
CA PHE A 213 14.25 6.40 -1.28
C PHE A 213 12.95 5.58 -1.30
N PHE A 214 12.98 4.36 -1.84
CA PHE A 214 11.81 3.48 -1.83
C PHE A 214 11.39 3.12 -0.41
N THR A 215 12.35 2.86 0.49
CA THR A 215 12.06 2.58 1.90
C THR A 215 11.32 3.76 2.54
N ALA A 216 11.80 4.98 2.32
CA ALA A 216 11.16 6.19 2.81
C ALA A 216 9.73 6.34 2.26
N LEU A 217 9.53 6.15 0.94
CA LEU A 217 8.21 6.21 0.32
C LEU A 217 7.25 5.15 0.92
N TYR A 218 7.71 3.91 1.10
CA TYR A 218 6.88 2.84 1.67
C TYR A 218 6.49 3.07 3.12
N MET A 219 7.29 3.83 3.87
CA MET A 219 6.98 4.20 5.25
C MET A 219 6.10 5.44 5.36
N MET A 220 6.23 6.40 4.44
CA MET A 220 5.59 7.72 4.55
C MET A 220 4.25 7.81 3.85
N ILE A 221 4.11 7.18 2.65
CA ILE A 221 2.91 7.36 1.82
C ILE A 221 1.68 6.64 2.40
N PRO A 222 1.74 5.37 2.84
CA PRO A 222 0.57 4.70 3.39
C PRO A 222 0.06 5.36 4.67
N ASN A 223 -1.27 5.48 4.81
CA ASN A 223 -1.87 6.02 6.04
C ASN A 223 -1.97 4.95 7.15
N THR A 224 -0.86 4.24 7.38
CA THR A 224 -0.74 3.20 8.41
C THR A 224 0.69 3.10 8.91
N ARG A 225 0.90 2.42 10.04
CA ARG A 225 2.26 2.19 10.58
C ARG A 225 2.96 1.07 9.81
N VAL A 226 3.94 1.44 9.01
CA VAL A 226 4.78 0.50 8.26
C VAL A 226 6.05 0.20 9.05
N GLN A 227 6.34 -1.09 9.23
CA GLN A 227 7.58 -1.53 9.87
C GLN A 227 8.77 -1.30 8.94
N TRP A 228 9.83 -0.64 9.42
CA TRP A 228 11.02 -0.31 8.62
C TRP A 228 11.69 -1.54 7.98
N ARG A 229 11.67 -2.70 8.67
CA ARG A 229 12.22 -3.96 8.14
C ARG A 229 11.45 -4.48 6.93
N ALA A 230 10.13 -4.40 6.98
CA ALA A 230 9.26 -4.80 5.88
C ALA A 230 9.42 -3.85 4.69
N ALA A 231 9.46 -2.53 4.95
CA ALA A 231 9.72 -1.51 3.95
C ALA A 231 11.07 -1.73 3.25
N LEU A 232 12.13 -2.01 4.03
CA LEU A 232 13.48 -2.24 3.49
C LEU A 232 13.54 -3.48 2.59
N ILE A 233 12.89 -4.59 2.97
CA ILE A 233 12.87 -5.81 2.14
C ILE A 233 12.18 -5.54 0.80
N GLY A 234 11.02 -4.89 0.81
CA GLY A 234 10.33 -4.52 -0.43
C GLY A 234 11.11 -3.53 -1.27
N ALA A 235 11.79 -2.57 -0.63
CA ALA A 235 12.62 -1.58 -1.29
C ALA A 235 13.90 -2.18 -1.91
N LEU A 236 14.52 -3.17 -1.27
CA LEU A 236 15.66 -3.91 -1.83
C LEU A 236 15.26 -4.62 -3.12
N VAL A 237 14.15 -5.35 -3.09
CA VAL A 237 13.64 -6.04 -4.30
C VAL A 237 13.24 -5.03 -5.37
N GLY A 238 12.54 -3.97 -5.00
CA GLY A 238 12.19 -2.86 -5.90
C GLY A 238 13.42 -2.20 -6.51
N GLY A 239 14.48 -1.95 -5.72
CA GLY A 239 15.74 -1.37 -6.18
C GLY A 239 16.49 -2.27 -7.17
N VAL A 240 16.50 -3.59 -6.92
CA VAL A 240 17.09 -4.57 -7.86
C VAL A 240 16.30 -4.61 -9.17
N LEU A 241 14.96 -4.64 -9.10
CA LEU A 241 14.11 -4.59 -10.30
C LEU A 241 14.30 -3.28 -11.08
N TRP A 242 14.39 -2.16 -10.37
CA TRP A 242 14.68 -0.85 -10.98
C TRP A 242 16.02 -0.85 -11.73
N ALA A 243 17.05 -1.41 -11.12
CA ALA A 243 18.36 -1.54 -11.74
C ALA A 243 18.33 -2.45 -12.97
N ALA A 244 17.64 -3.58 -12.89
CA ALA A 244 17.50 -4.53 -14.00
C ALA A 244 16.77 -3.91 -15.19
N VAL A 245 15.61 -3.28 -14.92
CA VAL A 245 14.83 -2.59 -15.94
C VAL A 245 15.57 -1.38 -16.49
N GLY A 246 16.32 -0.63 -15.66
CA GLY A 246 17.17 0.47 -16.10
C GLY A 246 18.24 0.03 -17.10
N LYS A 247 18.94 -1.07 -16.82
CA LYS A 247 19.91 -1.64 -17.77
C LYS A 247 19.28 -2.09 -19.08
N MET A 248 18.14 -2.77 -18.99
CA MET A 248 17.37 -3.20 -20.18
C MET A 248 16.93 -1.99 -21.01
N PHE A 249 16.45 -0.95 -20.35
CA PHE A 249 15.98 0.27 -21.01
C PHE A 249 17.12 1.04 -21.67
N THR A 250 18.27 1.16 -21.01
CA THR A 250 19.49 1.76 -21.59
C THR A 250 19.92 1.02 -22.84
N ALA A 251 19.94 -0.32 -22.80
CA ALA A 251 20.25 -1.14 -23.96
C ALA A 251 19.26 -0.91 -25.13
N LEU A 252 17.96 -0.79 -24.82
CA LEU A 252 16.91 -0.50 -25.81
C LEU A 252 17.10 0.88 -26.46
N VAL A 253 17.38 1.92 -25.66
CA VAL A 253 17.61 3.29 -26.14
C VAL A 253 18.86 3.33 -27.04
N VAL A 254 19.97 2.74 -26.60
CA VAL A 254 21.22 2.67 -27.41
C VAL A 254 20.98 1.93 -28.74
N TYR A 255 20.16 0.89 -28.74
CA TYR A 255 19.80 0.19 -29.98
C TYR A 255 18.92 1.04 -30.90
N SER A 256 17.96 1.78 -30.32
CA SER A 256 16.98 2.59 -31.08
C SER A 256 17.61 3.86 -31.70
N THR A 257 18.70 4.38 -31.16
CA THR A 257 19.41 5.54 -31.77
C THR A 257 20.03 5.23 -33.14
N ARG A 258 20.10 3.95 -33.50
CA ARG A 258 20.51 3.52 -34.86
C ARG A 258 19.37 3.56 -35.88
N LEU A 259 18.12 3.76 -35.43
CA LEU A 259 16.96 3.90 -36.30
C LEU A 259 16.84 5.35 -36.78
N THR A 260 16.39 5.53 -38.00
CA THR A 260 16.31 6.79 -38.76
C THR A 260 15.72 7.97 -37.93
N MET A 261 16.30 9.16 -38.03
CA MET A 261 15.93 10.40 -37.31
C MET A 261 14.44 10.75 -37.31
N VAL A 262 13.68 10.33 -38.33
CA VAL A 262 12.25 10.63 -38.48
C VAL A 262 11.40 10.00 -37.37
N TYR A 263 11.78 8.82 -36.87
CA TYR A 263 11.04 8.11 -35.82
C TYR A 263 11.60 8.36 -34.40
N ALA A 264 12.73 9.06 -34.26
CA ALA A 264 13.40 9.25 -32.97
C ALA A 264 12.52 9.96 -31.95
N GLY A 265 11.77 10.98 -32.36
CA GLY A 265 10.87 11.73 -31.47
C GLY A 265 9.70 10.89 -30.95
N PHE A 266 9.07 10.09 -31.82
CA PHE A 266 7.99 9.19 -31.43
C PHE A 266 8.51 8.06 -30.53
N ALA A 267 9.64 7.47 -30.88
CA ALA A 267 10.28 6.42 -30.09
C ALA A 267 10.63 6.91 -28.68
N PHE A 268 11.09 8.17 -28.54
CA PHE A 268 11.39 8.78 -27.24
C PHE A 268 10.12 8.91 -26.37
N VAL A 269 9.01 9.39 -26.94
CA VAL A 269 7.75 9.52 -26.19
C VAL A 269 7.26 8.15 -25.70
N VAL A 270 7.28 7.14 -26.57
CA VAL A 270 6.89 5.78 -26.20
C VAL A 270 7.84 5.21 -25.15
N ALA A 271 9.14 5.44 -25.29
CA ALA A 271 10.14 5.01 -24.32
C ALA A 271 9.92 5.68 -22.95
N ALA A 272 9.64 6.98 -22.92
CA ALA A 272 9.35 7.71 -21.68
C ALA A 272 8.06 7.21 -20.99
N LEU A 273 7.03 6.90 -21.77
CA LEU A 273 5.79 6.29 -21.29
C LEU A 273 6.06 4.93 -20.64
N LEU A 274 6.79 4.06 -21.36
CA LEU A 274 7.14 2.72 -20.85
C LEU A 274 8.03 2.81 -19.61
N TRP A 275 9.02 3.70 -19.60
CA TRP A 275 9.88 3.93 -18.43
C TRP A 275 9.08 4.35 -17.21
N THR A 276 8.19 5.31 -17.38
CA THR A 276 7.32 5.79 -16.30
C THR A 276 6.38 4.68 -15.81
N TYR A 277 5.85 3.87 -16.73
CA TYR A 277 4.99 2.73 -16.39
C TYR A 277 5.73 1.68 -15.59
N PHE A 278 6.89 1.21 -16.05
CA PHE A 278 7.69 0.25 -15.30
C PHE A 278 8.17 0.82 -13.97
N GLY A 279 8.47 2.12 -13.91
CA GLY A 279 8.81 2.80 -12.66
C GLY A 279 7.71 2.67 -11.61
N TRP A 280 6.47 3.03 -11.97
CA TRP A 280 5.33 2.89 -11.07
C TRP A 280 5.01 1.43 -10.76
N LEU A 281 5.11 0.55 -11.74
CA LEU A 281 4.86 -0.87 -11.54
C LEU A 281 5.82 -1.49 -10.53
N ILE A 282 7.12 -1.20 -10.64
CA ILE A 282 8.16 -1.67 -9.72
C ILE A 282 7.93 -1.10 -8.31
N LEU A 283 7.61 0.21 -8.23
CA LEU A 283 7.36 0.88 -6.96
C LEU A 283 6.16 0.26 -6.24
N LEU A 284 5.05 0.03 -6.94
CA LEU A 284 3.85 -0.59 -6.37
C LEU A 284 4.07 -2.08 -6.05
N ALA A 285 4.80 -2.82 -6.88
CA ALA A 285 5.14 -4.22 -6.61
C ALA A 285 6.02 -4.38 -5.37
N GLY A 286 7.01 -3.48 -5.18
CA GLY A 286 7.83 -3.44 -3.97
C GLY A 286 7.02 -3.05 -2.72
N ALA A 287 6.07 -2.12 -2.83
CA ALA A 287 5.15 -1.77 -1.75
C ALA A 287 4.25 -2.96 -1.39
N GLN A 288 3.74 -3.69 -2.37
CA GLN A 288 2.95 -4.91 -2.16
C GLN A 288 3.76 -5.99 -1.47
N LEU A 289 5.03 -6.16 -1.86
CA LEU A 289 5.93 -7.08 -1.18
C LEU A 289 6.17 -6.66 0.28
N SER A 290 6.39 -5.37 0.54
CA SER A 290 6.52 -4.83 1.91
C SER A 290 5.28 -5.14 2.74
N PHE A 291 4.09 -4.95 2.18
CA PHE A 291 2.83 -5.30 2.83
C PHE A 291 2.76 -6.79 3.19
N TYR A 292 3.10 -7.69 2.27
CA TYR A 292 3.10 -9.12 2.53
C TYR A 292 4.12 -9.56 3.57
N VAL A 293 5.30 -8.94 3.60
CA VAL A 293 6.32 -9.21 4.61
C VAL A 293 5.83 -8.82 6.01
N GLN A 294 5.13 -7.69 6.12
CA GLN A 294 4.54 -7.26 7.38
C GLN A 294 3.30 -8.08 7.76
N ASN A 295 2.51 -8.52 6.79
CA ASN A 295 1.22 -9.19 6.98
C ASN A 295 1.18 -10.53 6.23
N PRO A 296 1.88 -11.58 6.68
CA PRO A 296 1.98 -12.87 5.97
C PRO A 296 0.64 -13.59 5.77
N THR A 297 -0.35 -13.31 6.61
CA THR A 297 -1.71 -13.88 6.52
C THR A 297 -2.42 -13.51 5.22
N TYR A 298 -2.03 -12.38 4.61
CA TYR A 298 -2.60 -11.92 3.34
C TYR A 298 -2.01 -12.58 2.09
N LEU A 299 -0.88 -13.30 2.21
CA LEU A 299 -0.23 -13.96 1.06
C LEU A 299 -1.17 -14.87 0.26
N ARG A 300 -2.06 -15.59 0.95
CA ARG A 300 -3.01 -16.52 0.31
C ARG A 300 -4.13 -15.80 -0.42
N LEU A 301 -4.58 -14.67 0.07
CA LEU A 301 -5.75 -13.93 -0.42
C LEU A 301 -5.41 -12.95 -1.52
N GLY A 302 -4.25 -12.33 -1.43
CA GLY A 302 -3.88 -11.23 -2.31
C GLY A 302 -4.75 -9.99 -2.10
N LEU A 303 -4.95 -9.23 -3.16
CA LEU A 303 -5.78 -8.03 -3.20
C LEU A 303 -7.30 -8.32 -3.33
N GLN A 304 -7.69 -9.59 -3.40
CA GLN A 304 -9.11 -9.93 -3.54
C GLN A 304 -9.90 -9.53 -2.28
N GLN A 305 -11.00 -8.84 -2.50
CA GLN A 305 -12.01 -8.68 -1.45
C GLN A 305 -12.57 -10.06 -1.09
N LEU A 306 -12.37 -10.43 0.15
CA LEU A 306 -12.94 -11.67 0.66
C LEU A 306 -14.46 -11.46 0.76
N ARG A 307 -15.22 -12.12 -0.11
CA ARG A 307 -16.68 -12.15 0.01
C ARG A 307 -17.06 -13.31 0.93
N LEU A 308 -17.16 -13.00 2.21
CA LEU A 308 -17.77 -13.91 3.17
C LEU A 308 -19.29 -13.87 2.97
N SER A 309 -19.93 -15.04 3.07
CA SER A 309 -21.39 -15.12 3.15
C SER A 309 -21.89 -14.46 4.44
N SER A 310 -23.15 -14.05 4.49
CA SER A 310 -23.73 -13.46 5.71
C SER A 310 -23.60 -14.38 6.92
N VAL A 311 -23.69 -15.69 6.70
CA VAL A 311 -23.51 -16.70 7.76
C VAL A 311 -22.06 -16.71 8.27
N GLU A 312 -21.08 -16.68 7.38
CA GLU A 312 -19.65 -16.62 7.76
C GLU A 312 -19.31 -15.32 8.48
N LEU A 313 -19.92 -14.20 8.08
CA LEU A 313 -19.76 -12.91 8.77
C LEU A 313 -20.34 -12.95 10.18
N GLU A 314 -21.53 -13.50 10.37
CA GLU A 314 -22.15 -13.68 11.68
C GLU A 314 -21.29 -14.57 12.58
N GLN A 315 -20.79 -15.70 12.05
CA GLN A 315 -19.88 -16.60 12.78
C GLN A 315 -18.56 -15.92 13.14
N LEU A 316 -17.98 -15.15 12.23
CA LEU A 316 -16.73 -14.42 12.46
C LEU A 316 -16.93 -13.37 13.56
N ALA A 317 -17.98 -12.57 13.51
CA ALA A 317 -18.27 -11.53 14.49
C ALA A 317 -18.44 -12.12 15.90
N LEU A 318 -19.23 -13.19 16.02
CA LEU A 318 -19.43 -13.87 17.30
C LEU A 318 -18.15 -14.48 17.85
N ARG A 319 -17.38 -15.19 17.03
CA ARG A 319 -16.10 -15.79 17.46
C ARG A 319 -15.11 -14.72 17.90
N LEU A 320 -14.99 -13.63 17.12
CA LEU A 320 -14.10 -12.51 17.44
C LEU A 320 -14.47 -11.92 18.81
N MET A 321 -15.74 -11.54 19.00
CA MET A 321 -16.21 -10.96 20.26
C MET A 321 -16.08 -11.94 21.43
N TYR A 322 -16.33 -13.24 21.22
CA TYR A 322 -16.12 -14.27 22.22
C TYR A 322 -14.67 -14.37 22.70
N PHE A 323 -13.68 -14.43 21.78
CA PHE A 323 -12.26 -14.49 22.17
C PHE A 323 -11.82 -13.24 22.90
N VAL A 324 -12.26 -12.07 22.44
CA VAL A 324 -11.97 -10.78 23.07
C VAL A 324 -12.60 -10.71 24.48
N GLY A 325 -13.89 -11.05 24.60
CA GLY A 325 -14.61 -11.05 25.86
C GLY A 325 -14.04 -12.05 26.88
N ARG A 326 -13.73 -13.28 26.43
CA ARG A 326 -13.10 -14.31 27.27
C ARG A 326 -11.77 -13.84 27.85
N THR A 327 -10.91 -13.22 27.04
CA THR A 327 -9.62 -12.71 27.49
C THR A 327 -9.79 -11.52 28.43
N HIS A 328 -10.82 -10.70 28.22
CA HIS A 328 -11.14 -9.59 29.08
C HIS A 328 -11.51 -10.03 30.51
N VAL A 329 -12.29 -11.12 30.63
CA VAL A 329 -12.71 -11.69 31.94
C VAL A 329 -11.60 -12.50 32.60
N ALA A 330 -10.96 -13.40 31.85
CA ALA A 330 -9.97 -14.32 32.39
C ALA A 330 -8.64 -13.66 32.74
N GLY A 331 -8.38 -12.45 32.27
CA GLY A 331 -7.08 -11.80 32.34
C GLY A 331 -6.06 -12.59 31.52
N GLY A 332 -5.43 -12.00 30.55
CA GLY A 332 -4.46 -12.70 29.72
C GLY A 332 -3.90 -11.79 28.64
N ARG A 333 -3.05 -12.34 27.79
CA ARG A 333 -2.49 -11.61 26.67
C ARG A 333 -3.60 -11.26 25.68
N ARG A 334 -3.87 -9.99 25.48
CA ARG A 334 -4.88 -9.47 24.57
C ARG A 334 -4.69 -9.98 23.15
N TRP A 335 -5.77 -10.10 22.40
CA TRP A 335 -5.75 -10.54 21.02
C TRP A 335 -5.37 -9.37 20.10
N SER A 336 -4.46 -9.62 19.16
CA SER A 336 -4.27 -8.78 17.99
C SER A 336 -4.99 -9.39 16.79
N VAL A 337 -5.28 -8.58 15.78
CA VAL A 337 -5.94 -9.03 14.54
C VAL A 337 -5.20 -10.22 13.92
N ASN A 338 -3.88 -10.14 13.82
CA ASN A 338 -3.06 -11.20 13.22
C ASN A 338 -3.08 -12.50 14.03
N ARG A 339 -3.00 -12.40 15.36
CA ARG A 339 -3.04 -13.56 16.23
C ARG A 339 -4.41 -14.25 16.19
N LEU A 340 -5.48 -13.45 16.20
CA LEU A 340 -6.84 -13.97 16.12
C LEU A 340 -7.14 -14.61 14.77
N ALA A 341 -6.62 -14.02 13.68
CA ALA A 341 -6.71 -14.61 12.34
C ALA A 341 -6.05 -15.98 12.25
N THR A 342 -4.89 -16.14 12.88
CA THR A 342 -4.17 -17.42 12.94
C THR A 342 -4.96 -18.46 13.75
N GLU A 343 -5.53 -18.08 14.89
CA GLU A 343 -6.31 -18.95 15.77
C GLU A 343 -7.60 -19.41 15.10
N LEU A 344 -8.29 -18.49 14.41
CA LEU A 344 -9.53 -18.79 13.69
C LEU A 344 -9.31 -19.53 12.35
N GLY A 345 -8.05 -19.61 11.88
CA GLY A 345 -7.72 -20.13 10.55
C GLY A 345 -8.34 -19.32 9.42
N LEU A 346 -8.64 -18.03 9.69
CA LEU A 346 -9.26 -17.11 8.76
C LEU A 346 -8.23 -16.09 8.24
N PRO A 347 -8.52 -15.53 7.08
CA PRO A 347 -7.69 -14.44 6.53
C PRO A 347 -7.68 -13.23 7.45
N GLY A 348 -6.49 -12.66 7.69
CA GLY A 348 -6.34 -11.48 8.54
C GLY A 348 -7.19 -10.29 8.10
N ILE A 349 -7.41 -10.14 6.78
CA ILE A 349 -8.27 -9.09 6.22
C ILE A 349 -9.73 -9.23 6.70
N ALA A 350 -10.28 -10.44 6.74
CA ALA A 350 -11.64 -10.66 7.20
C ALA A 350 -11.80 -10.27 8.68
N VAL A 351 -10.81 -10.66 9.50
CA VAL A 351 -10.78 -10.34 10.93
C VAL A 351 -10.60 -8.82 11.11
N ALA A 352 -9.69 -8.19 10.36
CA ALA A 352 -9.47 -6.75 10.42
C ALA A 352 -10.71 -5.94 10.02
N GLN A 353 -11.36 -6.32 8.93
CA GLN A 353 -12.56 -5.62 8.45
C GLN A 353 -13.74 -5.80 9.42
N MET A 354 -13.92 -6.99 9.98
CA MET A 354 -14.95 -7.23 10.99
C MET A 354 -14.64 -6.46 12.28
N ALA A 355 -13.38 -6.47 12.75
CA ALA A 355 -12.96 -5.70 13.93
C ALA A 355 -13.22 -4.20 13.74
N ALA A 356 -12.84 -3.61 12.59
CA ALA A 356 -13.10 -2.22 12.28
C ALA A 356 -14.62 -1.90 12.19
N THR A 357 -15.43 -2.87 11.76
CA THR A 357 -16.89 -2.69 11.71
C THR A 357 -17.51 -2.70 13.11
N LEU A 358 -17.06 -3.62 13.98
CA LEU A 358 -17.46 -3.67 15.38
C LEU A 358 -16.96 -2.45 16.16
N GLU A 359 -15.79 -1.91 15.84
CA GLU A 359 -15.25 -0.67 16.42
C GLU A 359 -16.11 0.53 16.04
N ARG A 360 -16.46 0.69 14.76
CA ARG A 360 -17.37 1.76 14.30
C ARG A 360 -18.74 1.68 14.97
N ALA A 361 -19.19 0.49 15.29
CA ALA A 361 -20.44 0.26 16.01
C ALA A 361 -20.31 0.42 17.55
N GLY A 362 -19.13 0.75 18.07
CA GLY A 362 -18.89 0.97 19.49
C GLY A 362 -18.95 -0.30 20.35
N LEU A 363 -18.69 -1.47 19.77
CA LEU A 363 -18.61 -2.74 20.51
C LEU A 363 -17.16 -3.14 20.81
N LEU A 364 -16.20 -2.64 20.05
CA LEU A 364 -14.79 -2.97 20.13
C LEU A 364 -13.94 -1.68 20.08
N ILE A 365 -12.74 -1.74 20.64
CA ILE A 365 -11.69 -0.72 20.48
C ILE A 365 -10.44 -1.43 19.99
N ILE A 366 -9.82 -0.89 18.94
CA ILE A 366 -8.50 -1.30 18.48
C ILE A 366 -7.50 -0.31 19.08
N THR A 367 -6.63 -0.81 19.96
CA THR A 367 -5.63 0.05 20.63
C THR A 367 -4.48 0.41 19.68
N ASP A 368 -3.67 1.40 20.04
CA ASP A 368 -2.46 1.79 19.32
C ASP A 368 -1.44 0.65 19.10
N TYR A 369 -1.54 -0.42 19.90
CA TYR A 369 -0.69 -1.62 19.82
C TYR A 369 -1.35 -2.77 19.03
N ASP A 370 -2.40 -2.48 18.25
CA ASP A 370 -3.17 -3.47 17.49
C ASP A 370 -3.85 -4.53 18.36
N GLU A 371 -4.12 -4.19 19.64
CA GLU A 371 -4.82 -5.05 20.58
C GLU A 371 -6.33 -4.78 20.55
N LEU A 372 -7.12 -5.85 20.62
CA LEU A 372 -8.58 -5.82 20.60
C LEU A 372 -9.10 -5.86 22.05
N VAL A 373 -9.92 -4.88 22.39
CA VAL A 373 -10.58 -4.81 23.72
C VAL A 373 -12.07 -4.45 23.55
N PRO A 374 -12.98 -4.93 24.45
CA PRO A 374 -14.37 -4.50 24.40
C PRO A 374 -14.47 -2.99 24.63
N ALA A 375 -15.32 -2.30 23.89
CA ALA A 375 -15.53 -0.86 24.05
C ALA A 375 -16.35 -0.50 25.29
N ARG A 376 -17.11 -1.46 25.81
CA ARG A 376 -18.00 -1.32 26.99
C ARG A 376 -18.11 -2.64 27.74
N ASP A 377 -18.77 -2.64 28.91
CA ASP A 377 -18.99 -3.86 29.66
C ASP A 377 -19.64 -4.96 28.81
N ILE A 378 -19.11 -6.17 28.85
CA ILE A 378 -19.56 -7.31 28.05
C ILE A 378 -20.96 -7.78 28.45
N GLY A 379 -21.43 -7.47 29.68
CA GLY A 379 -22.82 -7.68 30.09
C GLY A 379 -23.82 -6.73 29.41
N GLY A 380 -23.35 -5.60 28.88
CA GLY A 380 -24.14 -4.64 28.12
C GLY A 380 -24.12 -4.85 26.60
N ILE A 381 -23.41 -5.87 26.11
CA ILE A 381 -23.34 -6.21 24.66
C ILE A 381 -24.23 -7.41 24.40
N SER A 382 -25.36 -7.21 23.70
CA SER A 382 -26.24 -8.34 23.35
C SER A 382 -25.72 -9.11 22.14
N VAL A 383 -25.97 -10.41 22.11
CA VAL A 383 -25.65 -11.28 20.97
C VAL A 383 -26.37 -10.82 19.71
N TYR A 384 -27.61 -10.34 19.87
CA TYR A 384 -28.38 -9.76 18.77
C TYR A 384 -27.68 -8.58 18.10
N GLN A 385 -27.10 -7.66 18.88
CA GLN A 385 -26.36 -6.51 18.34
C GLN A 385 -25.15 -6.95 17.50
N ILE A 386 -24.39 -7.94 17.97
CA ILE A 386 -23.22 -8.48 17.24
C ILE A 386 -23.67 -9.06 15.90
N LEU A 387 -24.72 -9.87 15.91
CA LEU A 387 -25.25 -10.51 14.70
C LEU A 387 -25.86 -9.49 13.72
N ASP A 388 -26.54 -8.45 14.22
CA ASP A 388 -27.15 -7.44 13.40
C ASP A 388 -26.09 -6.59 12.66
N ILE A 389 -25.01 -6.22 13.35
CA ILE A 389 -23.88 -5.53 12.75
C ILE A 389 -23.21 -6.37 11.67
N ALA A 390 -23.00 -7.67 11.93
CA ALA A 390 -22.40 -8.58 10.97
C ALA A 390 -23.25 -8.76 9.72
N ARG A 391 -24.58 -8.86 9.89
CA ARG A 391 -25.55 -9.02 8.79
C ARG A 391 -25.63 -7.79 7.89
N ASN A 392 -25.54 -6.61 8.50
CA ASN A 392 -25.54 -5.34 7.78
C ASN A 392 -24.16 -4.94 7.25
N TYR A 393 -23.17 -5.83 7.36
CA TYR A 393 -21.83 -5.60 6.84
C TYR A 393 -21.86 -5.38 5.31
N GLY A 394 -21.31 -4.24 4.87
CA GLY A 394 -21.22 -3.93 3.43
C GLY A 394 -22.55 -3.52 2.78
N SER A 395 -23.64 -3.39 3.55
CA SER A 395 -24.87 -2.78 3.06
C SER A 395 -24.62 -1.28 2.80
N GLY A 396 -24.18 -0.97 1.57
CA GLY A 396 -24.22 0.39 1.07
C GLY A 396 -25.68 0.87 1.09
N HIS A 397 -25.89 2.15 1.39
CA HIS A 397 -27.22 2.78 1.55
C HIS A 397 -28.05 2.85 0.24
N VAL A 398 -28.04 1.78 -0.54
CA VAL A 398 -29.01 1.59 -1.61
C VAL A 398 -30.21 0.92 -0.96
N ALA A 399 -31.08 1.73 -0.35
CA ALA A 399 -32.39 1.26 0.03
C ALA A 399 -33.09 0.79 -1.26
N PRO A 400 -33.38 -0.51 -1.42
CA PRO A 400 -34.24 -0.94 -2.51
C PRO A 400 -35.53 -0.14 -2.42
N ARG A 401 -36.08 0.30 -3.55
CA ARG A 401 -37.44 0.86 -3.57
C ARG A 401 -38.32 -0.15 -2.84
N ASN A 402 -38.72 0.21 -1.64
CA ASN A 402 -39.65 -0.62 -0.85
C ASN A 402 -40.99 -0.68 -1.62
N LEU A 403 -41.10 -1.67 -2.48
CA LEU A 403 -42.37 -2.10 -2.99
C LEU A 403 -43.03 -2.91 -1.85
N PRO A 404 -44.07 -2.44 -1.19
CA PRO A 404 -44.67 -3.17 -0.11
C PRO A 404 -45.34 -4.43 -0.67
N ILE A 405 -44.86 -5.59 -0.22
CA ILE A 405 -45.43 -6.90 -0.54
C ILE A 405 -45.88 -7.51 0.80
N PRO A 406 -47.16 -7.29 1.22
CA PRO A 406 -47.59 -7.60 2.57
C PRO A 406 -47.35 -9.03 3.07
N PRO A 407 -47.43 -10.10 2.22
CA PRO A 407 -47.08 -11.44 2.67
C PRO A 407 -45.57 -11.62 2.97
N VAL A 408 -44.72 -10.99 2.16
CA VAL A 408 -43.26 -11.05 2.33
C VAL A 408 -42.83 -10.26 3.55
N ASP A 409 -43.39 -9.04 3.69
CA ASP A 409 -43.05 -8.13 4.80
C ASP A 409 -43.46 -8.75 6.16
N ARG A 410 -44.63 -9.40 6.24
CA ARG A 410 -45.04 -10.13 7.44
C ARG A 410 -44.14 -11.30 7.78
N LEU A 411 -43.71 -12.08 6.78
CA LEU A 411 -42.81 -13.19 7.01
C LEU A 411 -41.44 -12.72 7.52
N LEU A 412 -40.87 -11.66 6.89
CA LEU A 412 -39.58 -11.10 7.29
C LEU A 412 -39.67 -10.49 8.71
N ALA A 413 -40.75 -9.80 9.04
CA ALA A 413 -40.96 -9.27 10.39
C ALA A 413 -41.03 -10.41 11.42
N GLY A 414 -41.76 -11.49 11.14
CA GLY A 414 -41.79 -12.66 12.04
C GLY A 414 -40.47 -13.33 12.26
N VAL A 415 -39.63 -13.44 11.21
CA VAL A 415 -38.25 -13.97 11.33
C VAL A 415 -37.39 -13.05 12.21
N GLU A 416 -37.50 -11.72 12.02
CA GLU A 416 -36.72 -10.76 12.79
C GLU A 416 -37.16 -10.73 14.27
N ASP A 417 -38.44 -10.80 14.55
CA ASP A 417 -38.99 -10.89 15.91
C ASP A 417 -38.48 -12.18 16.62
N ALA A 418 -38.51 -13.32 15.94
CA ALA A 418 -38.00 -14.59 16.48
C ALA A 418 -36.52 -14.51 16.82
N ARG A 419 -35.73 -13.88 15.95
CA ARG A 419 -34.29 -13.65 16.13
C ARG A 419 -34.03 -12.72 17.33
N ARG A 420 -34.77 -11.61 17.40
CA ARG A 420 -34.67 -10.63 18.50
C ARG A 420 -35.02 -11.30 19.83
N HIS A 421 -36.09 -12.07 19.88
CA HIS A 421 -36.49 -12.76 21.09
C HIS A 421 -35.45 -13.79 21.53
N ARG A 422 -34.88 -14.58 20.59
CA ARG A 422 -33.92 -15.63 20.94
C ARG A 422 -32.53 -15.09 21.31
N CYS A 423 -32.07 -14.03 20.68
CA CYS A 423 -30.71 -13.52 20.83
C CYS A 423 -30.62 -12.22 21.64
N GLY A 424 -31.76 -11.54 21.87
CA GLY A 424 -31.77 -10.22 22.53
C GLY A 424 -31.51 -10.28 24.02
N GLU A 425 -31.91 -11.36 24.69
CA GLU A 425 -31.71 -11.59 26.12
C GLU A 425 -30.30 -12.13 26.44
N LEU A 426 -29.62 -12.74 25.44
CA LEU A 426 -28.28 -13.26 25.59
C LEU A 426 -27.23 -12.15 25.45
N THR A 427 -26.36 -12.05 26.45
CA THR A 427 -25.23 -11.13 26.46
C THR A 427 -23.94 -11.81 26.06
N LEU A 428 -22.92 -11.02 25.70
CA LEU A 428 -21.57 -11.55 25.46
C LEU A 428 -21.00 -12.21 26.72
N ARG A 429 -21.36 -11.71 27.92
CA ARG A 429 -20.98 -12.31 29.19
C ARG A 429 -21.55 -13.71 29.36
N ASP A 430 -22.82 -13.91 29.03
CA ASP A 430 -23.48 -15.20 29.12
C ASP A 430 -22.80 -16.24 28.22
N LEU A 431 -22.39 -15.84 27.00
CA LEU A 431 -21.64 -16.72 26.10
C LEU A 431 -20.27 -17.09 26.65
N VAL A 432 -19.58 -16.16 27.30
CA VAL A 432 -18.24 -16.41 27.90
C VAL A 432 -18.38 -17.34 29.12
N ASP A 433 -19.38 -17.10 29.96
CA ASP A 433 -19.62 -17.86 31.19
C ASP A 433 -20.15 -19.26 30.89
N GLU A 434 -21.00 -19.44 29.87
CA GLU A 434 -21.50 -20.75 29.43
C GLU A 434 -20.36 -21.65 28.97
N ALA A 435 -19.40 -21.09 28.21
CA ALA A 435 -18.23 -21.85 27.75
C ALA A 435 -17.22 -22.15 28.87
N ALA A 436 -17.25 -21.42 29.96
CA ALA A 436 -16.44 -21.70 31.16
C ALA A 436 -17.00 -22.80 32.04
N ARG A 437 -18.31 -23.14 31.88
CA ARG A 437 -18.92 -24.29 32.58
C ARG A 437 -18.41 -25.58 31.96
N PRO A 438 -17.86 -26.53 32.75
CA PRO A 438 -17.48 -27.83 32.21
C PRO A 438 -18.72 -28.49 31.57
N ALA A 439 -18.56 -29.04 30.38
CA ALA A 439 -19.64 -29.67 29.62
C ALA A 439 -20.35 -30.72 30.47
N LEU A 440 -21.39 -30.30 31.16
CA LEU A 440 -22.35 -31.21 31.76
C LEU A 440 -23.02 -31.95 30.64
N GLN A 441 -22.76 -33.25 30.59
CA GLN A 441 -23.27 -34.28 29.70
C GLN A 441 -24.67 -33.94 29.18
N LEU A 442 -24.81 -33.69 27.89
CA LEU A 442 -26.07 -33.81 27.18
C LEU A 442 -26.50 -35.28 27.24
N THR A 443 -27.18 -35.65 28.31
CA THR A 443 -27.97 -36.90 28.33
C THR A 443 -29.04 -36.77 27.26
N PRO A 444 -29.11 -37.68 26.30
CA PRO A 444 -30.22 -37.67 25.35
C PRO A 444 -31.50 -37.92 26.11
N ARG A 445 -32.46 -36.97 26.04
CA ARG A 445 -33.83 -37.19 26.48
C ARG A 445 -34.35 -38.42 25.76
N GLN A 446 -34.46 -39.52 26.51
CA GLN A 446 -35.22 -40.72 26.08
C GLN A 446 -36.63 -40.26 25.73
N SER A 447 -36.99 -40.40 24.46
CA SER A 447 -38.37 -40.34 24.01
C SER A 447 -39.14 -41.48 24.72
N SER A 448 -39.86 -41.17 25.80
CA SER A 448 -40.87 -42.07 26.36
C SER A 448 -42.03 -42.15 25.37
N SER A 449 -42.08 -43.27 24.65
CA SER A 449 -43.29 -43.77 24.00
C SER A 449 -44.43 -43.89 25.01
N ARG A 450 -45.53 -43.19 24.76
CA ARG A 450 -46.93 -43.70 24.95
C ARG A 450 -47.84 -42.94 24.02
#